data_e6a89c479efdcfe89abbc07d4ee31d52
#
_entry.id   e6a89c479efdcfe89abbc07d4ee31d52
#
_cell.length_a   1.000
_cell.length_b   1.000
_cell.length_c   1.000
_cell.angle_alpha   90.00
_cell.angle_beta   90.00
_cell.angle_gamma   90.00
#
_symmetry.space_group_name_H-M   'P 1'
#
loop_
_entity.id
_entity.type
_entity.pdbx_description
1 polymer ?
#
loop_
_entity_poly.entity_id
_entity_poly.type
_entity_poly.pdbx_seq_one_letter_code
_entity_poly.pdbx_strand_id
1 'polypeptide(L)'
;DLIEPFHLKDVGGALSIVDPAVIGWLELATGGFGAEHGDRLAGVLTLETRSEARTRSAVDLSLTGLGLRREGTLPGGARYLVSGRRGYPDVALQVSGRDDDVSPRYFDALAKVELAPTPGHTLSFHALHAGDDLRYARTNSPSLRSGYDTTSTWARWRVRERAGWTGETVAAWSALSWNRTGSGRLDGFPFR
;
A
#
# COMPACT_ATOMS: atom_id res chain seq x y z
N ASP A 1 -2.97 9.51 6.65
CA ASP A 1 -3.92 8.43 6.30
C ASP A 1 -3.78 8.09 4.82
N LEU A 2 -3.94 6.81 4.47
CA LEU A 2 -4.10 6.38 3.08
C LEU A 2 -5.55 6.60 2.65
N ILE A 3 -5.76 7.17 1.45
CA ILE A 3 -7.12 7.43 0.93
C ILE A 3 -7.79 6.11 0.57
N GLU A 4 -7.09 5.24 -0.16
CA GLU A 4 -7.57 3.92 -0.56
C GLU A 4 -6.47 2.89 -0.25
N PRO A 5 -6.60 2.10 0.83
CA PRO A 5 -5.54 1.20 1.29
C PRO A 5 -5.54 -0.17 0.61
N PHE A 6 -6.49 -0.45 -0.30
CA PHE A 6 -6.65 -1.76 -0.90
C PHE A 6 -6.67 -1.73 -2.42
N HIS A 7 -6.03 -2.73 -3.01
CA HIS A 7 -6.15 -3.05 -4.42
C HIS A 7 -7.47 -3.73 -4.76
N LEU A 8 -7.86 -3.66 -6.04
CA LEU A 8 -9.00 -4.37 -6.62
C LEU A 8 -10.31 -4.12 -5.84
N LYS A 9 -10.57 -2.87 -5.53
CA LYS A 9 -11.74 -2.43 -4.76
C LYS A 9 -13.06 -2.94 -5.34
N ASP A 10 -13.19 -2.97 -6.66
CA ASP A 10 -14.39 -3.45 -7.35
C ASP A 10 -14.62 -4.97 -7.24
N VAL A 11 -13.63 -5.73 -6.74
CA VAL A 11 -13.70 -7.18 -6.52
C VAL A 11 -13.38 -7.57 -5.07
N GLY A 12 -13.71 -6.70 -4.13
CA GLY A 12 -13.66 -7.00 -2.69
C GLY A 12 -12.53 -6.34 -1.91
N GLY A 13 -11.58 -5.69 -2.55
CA GLY A 13 -10.55 -4.90 -1.87
C GLY A 13 -9.73 -5.69 -0.82
N ALA A 14 -9.40 -6.95 -1.11
CA ALA A 14 -8.77 -7.83 -0.12
C ALA A 14 -7.24 -7.70 -0.05
N LEU A 15 -6.61 -7.03 -1.03
CA LEU A 15 -5.16 -6.94 -1.13
C LEU A 15 -4.70 -5.53 -0.74
N SER A 16 -3.79 -5.43 0.23
CA SER A 16 -3.21 -4.15 0.64
C SER A 16 -2.32 -3.56 -0.46
N ILE A 17 -2.38 -2.24 -0.65
CA ILE A 17 -1.43 -1.48 -1.49
C ILE A 17 -0.04 -1.36 -0.85
N VAL A 18 0.08 -1.66 0.44
CA VAL A 18 1.37 -1.78 1.12
C VAL A 18 1.76 -3.25 1.14
N ASP A 19 2.92 -3.58 0.57
CA ASP A 19 3.46 -4.94 0.60
C ASP A 19 3.66 -5.40 2.06
N PRO A 20 3.01 -6.49 2.51
CA PRO A 20 3.20 -7.01 3.88
C PRO A 20 4.67 -7.30 4.21
N ALA A 21 5.47 -7.63 3.20
CA ALA A 21 6.88 -7.94 3.38
C ALA A 21 7.75 -6.75 3.82
N VAL A 22 7.28 -5.50 3.66
CA VAL A 22 7.97 -4.30 4.13
C VAL A 22 7.48 -3.80 5.50
N ILE A 23 6.44 -4.42 6.06
CA ILE A 23 5.89 -4.02 7.36
C ILE A 23 6.79 -4.55 8.47
N GLY A 24 7.23 -3.65 9.33
CA GLY A 24 8.01 -3.97 10.54
C GLY A 24 7.13 -4.12 11.77
N TRP A 25 6.05 -3.35 11.84
CA TRP A 25 5.11 -3.35 12.95
C TRP A 25 3.70 -2.98 12.49
N LEU A 26 2.72 -3.58 13.14
CA LEU A 26 1.30 -3.38 12.86
C LEU A 26 0.54 -3.34 14.17
N GLU A 27 -0.34 -2.35 14.31
CA GLU A 27 -1.27 -2.22 15.44
C GLU A 27 -2.68 -1.99 14.94
N LEU A 28 -3.63 -2.72 15.48
CA LEU A 28 -5.05 -2.53 15.27
C LEU A 28 -5.70 -2.09 16.59
N ALA A 29 -6.17 -0.85 16.64
CA ALA A 29 -7.00 -0.35 17.72
C ALA A 29 -8.48 -0.41 17.30
N THR A 30 -9.32 -1.07 18.10
CA THR A 30 -10.76 -1.23 17.85
C THR A 30 -11.63 -0.31 18.69
N GLY A 31 -11.03 0.54 19.53
CA GLY A 31 -11.67 1.54 20.38
C GLY A 31 -10.65 2.21 21.29
N GLY A 32 -11.09 3.24 22.03
CA GLY A 32 -10.21 3.98 22.95
C GLY A 32 -9.10 4.78 22.24
N PHE A 33 -9.40 5.32 21.08
CA PHE A 33 -8.45 6.06 20.26
C PHE A 33 -7.94 7.30 20.98
N GLY A 34 -6.64 7.59 20.83
CA GLY A 34 -6.07 8.86 21.26
C GLY A 34 -6.65 10.05 20.49
N ALA A 35 -6.42 11.24 20.97
CA ALA A 35 -6.95 12.48 20.37
C ALA A 35 -6.44 12.72 18.93
N GLU A 36 -5.31 12.11 18.56
CA GLU A 36 -4.74 12.13 17.22
C GLU A 36 -5.57 11.36 16.18
N HIS A 37 -6.50 10.50 16.62
CA HIS A 37 -7.35 9.68 15.77
C HIS A 37 -8.83 10.08 15.87
N GLY A 38 -9.11 11.39 15.86
CA GLY A 38 -10.48 11.91 15.84
C GLY A 38 -11.32 11.36 14.67
N ASP A 39 -12.64 11.35 14.85
CA ASP A 39 -13.65 10.93 13.86
C ASP A 39 -13.53 9.46 13.37
N ARG A 40 -12.97 8.58 14.20
CA ARG A 40 -12.87 7.13 13.91
C ARG A 40 -13.94 6.36 14.68
N LEU A 41 -14.79 5.61 13.93
CA LEU A 41 -15.91 4.87 14.50
C LEU A 41 -15.68 3.35 14.55
N ALA A 42 -14.84 2.82 13.66
CA ALA A 42 -14.69 1.36 13.51
C ALA A 42 -13.34 0.85 14.05
N GLY A 43 -12.24 1.47 13.64
CA GLY A 43 -10.90 1.06 14.03
C GLY A 43 -9.82 1.91 13.39
N VAL A 44 -8.62 1.83 13.96
CA VAL A 44 -7.41 2.44 13.41
C VAL A 44 -6.37 1.34 13.23
N LEU A 45 -5.91 1.16 11.99
CA LEU A 45 -4.81 0.28 11.65
C LEU A 45 -3.56 1.11 11.39
N THR A 46 -2.57 0.99 12.26
CA THR A 46 -1.28 1.65 12.13
C THR A 46 -0.24 0.69 11.60
N LEU A 47 0.46 1.09 10.54
CA LEU A 47 1.52 0.33 9.92
C LEU A 47 2.83 1.11 10.00
N GLU A 48 3.90 0.45 10.45
CA GLU A 48 5.25 0.98 10.34
C GLU A 48 6.11 0.09 9.44
N THR A 49 6.74 0.72 8.46
CA THR A 49 7.68 0.01 7.59
C THR A 49 8.98 -0.25 8.29
N ARG A 50 9.66 -1.34 7.92
CA ARG A 50 10.99 -1.69 8.42
C ARG A 50 11.98 -0.56 8.26
N SER A 51 13.00 -0.57 9.10
CA SER A 51 14.11 0.39 9.08
C SER A 51 15.40 -0.35 9.42
N GLU A 52 15.83 -1.24 8.52
CA GLU A 52 17.00 -2.08 8.72
C GLU A 52 18.30 -1.35 8.35
N ALA A 53 19.32 -1.51 9.19
CA ALA A 53 20.64 -0.97 8.90
C ALA A 53 21.44 -1.88 7.94
N ARG A 54 21.16 -3.19 7.95
CA ARG A 54 21.88 -4.16 7.11
C ARG A 54 21.27 -4.17 5.70
N THR A 55 22.14 -4.07 4.69
CA THR A 55 21.70 -4.17 3.30
C THR A 55 21.17 -5.58 3.00
N ARG A 56 19.94 -5.63 2.52
CA ARG A 56 19.24 -6.85 2.13
C ARG A 56 18.47 -6.62 0.85
N SER A 57 18.49 -7.61 -0.04
CA SER A 57 17.62 -7.67 -1.22
C SER A 57 16.80 -8.95 -1.16
N ALA A 58 15.57 -8.91 -1.62
CA ALA A 58 14.70 -10.06 -1.74
C ALA A 58 13.88 -9.99 -3.02
N VAL A 59 13.59 -11.16 -3.53
CA VAL A 59 12.69 -11.40 -4.67
C VAL A 59 11.65 -12.40 -4.18
N ASP A 60 10.39 -12.05 -4.28
CA ASP A 60 9.26 -12.91 -3.91
C ASP A 60 8.49 -13.24 -5.19
N LEU A 61 8.41 -14.51 -5.51
CA LEU A 61 7.66 -15.00 -6.68
C LEU A 61 6.56 -15.93 -6.21
N SER A 62 5.34 -15.66 -6.65
CA SER A 62 4.16 -16.48 -6.38
C SER A 62 3.34 -16.68 -7.65
N LEU A 63 2.33 -17.55 -7.60
CA LEU A 63 1.38 -17.73 -8.69
C LEU A 63 0.60 -16.45 -9.02
N THR A 64 0.45 -15.56 -8.06
CA THR A 64 -0.38 -14.34 -8.18
C THR A 64 0.41 -13.05 -8.27
N GLY A 65 1.75 -13.08 -8.17
CA GLY A 65 2.54 -11.86 -8.20
C GLY A 65 4.04 -12.05 -8.09
N LEU A 66 4.75 -10.99 -8.44
CA LEU A 66 6.19 -10.80 -8.28
C LEU A 66 6.43 -9.60 -7.38
N GLY A 67 7.27 -9.77 -6.37
CA GLY A 67 7.74 -8.73 -5.46
C GLY A 67 9.26 -8.59 -5.50
N LEU A 68 9.73 -7.35 -5.44
CA LEU A 68 11.15 -7.01 -5.33
C LEU A 68 11.30 -6.02 -4.19
N ARG A 69 12.28 -6.22 -3.32
CA ARG A 69 12.61 -5.22 -2.29
C ARG A 69 14.09 -5.12 -2.03
N ARG A 70 14.51 -3.94 -1.63
CA ARG A 70 15.86 -3.67 -1.15
C ARG A 70 15.82 -2.68 -0.02
N GLU A 71 16.59 -2.95 1.01
CA GLU A 71 16.72 -2.11 2.21
C GLU A 71 18.19 -2.06 2.64
N GLY A 72 18.57 -1.05 3.43
CA GLY A 72 19.94 -0.92 3.93
C GLY A 72 20.28 0.51 4.33
N THR A 73 21.60 0.76 4.37
CA THR A 73 22.16 2.07 4.74
C THR A 73 22.93 2.65 3.57
N LEU A 74 22.70 3.93 3.29
CA LEU A 74 23.43 4.74 2.32
C LEU A 74 24.73 5.30 2.95
N PRO A 75 25.72 5.70 2.12
CA PRO A 75 26.81 6.53 2.60
C PRO A 75 26.27 7.76 3.34
N GLY A 76 26.79 8.04 4.52
CA GLY A 76 26.27 9.09 5.42
C GLY A 76 25.25 8.61 6.46
N GLY A 77 24.97 7.29 6.55
CA GLY A 77 24.19 6.68 7.63
C GLY A 77 22.67 6.72 7.44
N ALA A 78 22.16 7.28 6.34
CA ALA A 78 20.75 7.26 6.03
C ALA A 78 20.28 5.84 5.73
N ARG A 79 19.16 5.42 6.32
CA ARG A 79 18.51 4.14 6.03
C ARG A 79 17.54 4.29 4.88
N TYR A 80 17.44 3.26 4.04
CA TYR A 80 16.49 3.26 2.94
C TYR A 80 15.77 1.93 2.83
N LEU A 81 14.57 1.98 2.27
CA LEU A 81 13.76 0.85 1.87
C LEU A 81 13.10 1.19 0.54
N VAL A 82 13.21 0.30 -0.42
CA VAL A 82 12.46 0.35 -1.68
C VAL A 82 11.82 -1.00 -1.92
N SER A 83 10.58 -1.00 -2.34
CA SER A 83 9.86 -2.20 -2.76
C SER A 83 9.00 -1.90 -3.98
N GLY A 84 8.78 -2.92 -4.79
CA GLY A 84 7.84 -2.89 -5.89
C GLY A 84 7.21 -4.26 -6.05
N ARG A 85 5.90 -4.29 -6.23
CA ARG A 85 5.14 -5.51 -6.41
C ARG A 85 4.24 -5.38 -7.62
N ARG A 86 4.16 -6.44 -8.42
CA ARG A 86 3.19 -6.56 -9.49
C ARG A 86 2.36 -7.82 -9.28
N GLY A 87 1.06 -7.63 -9.16
CA GLY A 87 0.10 -8.72 -9.09
C GLY A 87 -0.49 -9.04 -10.46
N TYR A 88 -0.64 -10.34 -10.71
CA TYR A 88 -1.29 -10.89 -11.89
C TYR A 88 -2.23 -12.04 -11.49
N PRO A 89 -3.28 -11.75 -10.68
CA PRO A 89 -4.24 -12.80 -10.29
C PRO A 89 -5.00 -13.40 -11.46
N ASP A 90 -5.07 -12.70 -12.60
CA ASP A 90 -5.58 -13.23 -13.87
C ASP A 90 -4.88 -14.54 -14.29
N VAL A 91 -3.57 -14.67 -14.08
CA VAL A 91 -2.85 -15.93 -14.35
C VAL A 91 -3.33 -17.07 -13.46
N ALA A 92 -3.58 -16.81 -12.16
CA ALA A 92 -4.11 -17.81 -11.24
C ALA A 92 -5.53 -18.24 -11.61
N LEU A 93 -6.36 -17.30 -12.08
CA LEU A 93 -7.71 -17.59 -12.58
C LEU A 93 -7.65 -18.47 -13.83
N GLN A 94 -6.77 -18.17 -14.80
CA GLN A 94 -6.55 -18.99 -15.99
C GLN A 94 -6.16 -20.44 -15.64
N VAL A 95 -5.17 -20.61 -14.76
CA VAL A 95 -4.72 -21.94 -14.33
C VAL A 95 -5.84 -22.72 -13.61
N SER A 96 -6.75 -22.01 -12.92
CA SER A 96 -7.90 -22.65 -12.25
C SER A 96 -9.11 -22.90 -13.15
N GLY A 97 -9.03 -22.55 -14.45
CA GLY A 97 -10.14 -22.69 -15.40
C GLY A 97 -11.31 -21.73 -15.14
N ARG A 98 -11.04 -20.59 -14.50
CA ARG A 98 -12.02 -19.54 -14.17
C ARG A 98 -11.71 -18.21 -14.85
N ASP A 99 -11.11 -18.26 -16.01
CA ASP A 99 -10.56 -17.10 -16.72
C ASP A 99 -11.52 -16.36 -17.63
N ASP A 100 -12.74 -16.85 -17.78
CA ASP A 100 -13.58 -16.45 -18.92
C ASP A 100 -14.02 -15.00 -18.92
N ASP A 101 -14.01 -14.32 -17.76
CA ASP A 101 -14.68 -13.03 -17.65
C ASP A 101 -13.89 -11.93 -16.95
N VAL A 102 -12.88 -12.21 -16.09
CA VAL A 102 -12.26 -11.21 -15.23
C VAL A 102 -10.74 -11.26 -15.28
N SER A 103 -10.10 -10.13 -15.61
CA SER A 103 -8.64 -10.00 -15.64
C SER A 103 -8.18 -8.89 -14.69
N PRO A 104 -7.99 -9.20 -13.39
CA PRO A 104 -7.48 -8.26 -12.42
C PRO A 104 -5.96 -8.19 -12.47
N ARG A 105 -5.42 -6.98 -12.45
CA ARG A 105 -3.98 -6.70 -12.35
C ARG A 105 -3.77 -5.54 -11.40
N TYR A 106 -2.66 -5.56 -10.67
CA TYR A 106 -2.28 -4.45 -9.81
C TYR A 106 -0.78 -4.30 -9.74
N PHE A 107 -0.35 -3.13 -9.34
CA PHE A 107 1.04 -2.88 -8.96
C PHE A 107 1.09 -1.92 -7.78
N ASP A 108 2.14 -2.01 -7.01
CA ASP A 108 2.49 -1.05 -5.99
C ASP A 108 4.01 -0.86 -5.90
N ALA A 109 4.41 0.33 -5.48
CA ALA A 109 5.79 0.67 -5.22
C ALA A 109 5.88 1.58 -4.01
N LEU A 110 6.80 1.30 -3.10
CA LEU A 110 7.07 2.07 -1.91
C LEU A 110 8.55 2.40 -1.81
N ALA A 111 8.84 3.65 -1.52
CA ALA A 111 10.18 4.13 -1.20
C ALA A 111 10.17 4.85 0.15
N LYS A 112 11.21 4.62 0.96
CA LYS A 112 11.45 5.30 2.24
C LYS A 112 12.92 5.65 2.36
N VAL A 113 13.19 6.86 2.86
CA VAL A 113 14.51 7.26 3.33
C VAL A 113 14.37 7.80 4.75
N GLU A 114 15.23 7.37 5.65
CA GLU A 114 15.22 7.77 7.05
C GLU A 114 16.60 8.27 7.47
N LEU A 115 16.63 9.42 8.10
CA LEU A 115 17.80 10.17 8.55
C LEU A 115 17.73 10.38 10.07
N ALA A 116 18.85 10.29 10.74
CA ALA A 116 19.00 10.70 12.13
C ALA A 116 20.04 11.83 12.21
N PRO A 117 19.63 13.08 11.90
CA PRO A 117 20.57 14.21 11.77
C PRO A 117 21.26 14.55 13.08
N THR A 118 20.57 14.37 14.19
CA THR A 118 21.11 14.56 15.56
C THR A 118 20.52 13.50 16.49
N PRO A 119 21.17 13.22 17.64
CA PRO A 119 20.60 12.33 18.66
C PRO A 119 19.19 12.78 19.07
N GLY A 120 18.25 11.85 19.11
CA GLY A 120 16.86 12.13 19.45
C GLY A 120 15.97 12.62 18.30
N HIS A 121 16.53 12.93 17.13
CA HIS A 121 15.76 13.36 15.96
C HIS A 121 15.80 12.30 14.87
N THR A 122 14.62 11.96 14.36
CA THR A 122 14.49 11.09 13.18
C THR A 122 13.60 11.78 12.15
N LEU A 123 14.10 11.91 10.95
CA LEU A 123 13.38 12.47 9.81
C LEU A 123 13.23 11.39 8.75
N SER A 124 12.01 11.12 8.30
CA SER A 124 11.76 10.13 7.26
C SER A 124 10.89 10.69 6.15
N PHE A 125 11.22 10.31 4.91
CA PHE A 125 10.47 10.64 3.70
C PHE A 125 9.97 9.36 3.08
N HIS A 126 8.73 9.38 2.63
CA HIS A 126 8.05 8.23 2.08
C HIS A 126 7.35 8.61 0.77
N ALA A 127 7.31 7.68 -0.16
CA ALA A 127 6.52 7.75 -1.37
C ALA A 127 5.89 6.38 -1.62
N LEU A 128 4.59 6.35 -1.83
CA LEU A 128 3.81 5.18 -2.18
C LEU A 128 3.03 5.47 -3.45
N HIS A 129 3.12 4.58 -4.43
CA HIS A 129 2.31 4.62 -5.63
C HIS A 129 1.72 3.24 -5.87
N ALA A 130 0.42 3.18 -6.17
CA ALA A 130 -0.29 1.94 -6.43
C ALA A 130 -1.33 2.14 -7.52
N GLY A 131 -1.53 1.12 -8.35
CA GLY A 131 -2.52 1.16 -9.41
C GLY A 131 -3.14 -0.21 -9.67
N ASP A 132 -4.39 -0.17 -10.15
CA ASP A 132 -5.20 -1.32 -10.50
C ASP A 132 -5.75 -1.20 -11.91
N ASP A 133 -5.79 -2.30 -12.66
CA ASP A 133 -6.55 -2.45 -13.92
C ASP A 133 -7.42 -3.71 -13.80
N LEU A 134 -8.72 -3.51 -13.77
CA LEU A 134 -9.71 -4.56 -13.78
C LEU A 134 -10.45 -4.53 -15.10
N ARG A 135 -10.44 -5.65 -15.84
CA ARG A 135 -11.23 -5.83 -17.05
C ARG A 135 -12.20 -6.97 -16.84
N TYR A 136 -13.44 -6.69 -17.15
CA TYR A 136 -14.51 -7.66 -17.20
C TYR A 136 -15.08 -7.69 -18.62
N ALA A 137 -15.02 -8.84 -19.27
CA ALA A 137 -15.54 -9.01 -20.62
C ALA A 137 -16.19 -10.38 -20.71
N ARG A 138 -17.52 -10.42 -20.82
CA ARG A 138 -18.28 -11.66 -21.00
C ARG A 138 -18.87 -11.71 -22.39
N THR A 139 -18.89 -12.89 -23.01
CA THR A 139 -19.58 -13.10 -24.29
C THR A 139 -21.06 -12.73 -24.12
N ASN A 140 -21.54 -11.81 -24.96
CA ASN A 140 -22.92 -11.30 -24.96
C ASN A 140 -23.30 -10.41 -23.75
N SER A 141 -22.34 -9.86 -23.00
CA SER A 141 -22.60 -8.91 -21.92
C SER A 141 -21.77 -7.63 -22.11
N PRO A 142 -22.23 -6.48 -21.58
CA PRO A 142 -21.44 -5.26 -21.64
C PRO A 142 -20.09 -5.44 -20.93
N SER A 143 -19.02 -4.97 -21.55
CA SER A 143 -17.68 -4.97 -20.93
C SER A 143 -17.56 -3.86 -19.91
N LEU A 144 -16.87 -4.13 -18.81
CA LEU A 144 -16.50 -3.15 -17.80
C LEU A 144 -14.98 -3.07 -17.70
N ARG A 145 -14.46 -1.86 -17.67
CA ARG A 145 -13.08 -1.58 -17.32
C ARG A 145 -13.05 -0.59 -16.16
N SER A 146 -12.30 -0.90 -15.15
CA SER A 146 -12.07 -0.03 -13.98
C SER A 146 -10.59 0.06 -13.70
N GLY A 147 -10.12 1.27 -13.41
CA GLY A 147 -8.74 1.56 -13.04
C GLY A 147 -8.68 2.52 -11.86
N TYR A 148 -7.78 2.27 -10.95
CA TYR A 148 -7.44 3.13 -9.82
C TYR A 148 -5.95 3.39 -9.81
N ASP A 149 -5.58 4.64 -9.59
CA ASP A 149 -4.22 5.06 -9.34
C ASP A 149 -4.17 5.92 -8.09
N THR A 150 -3.35 5.57 -7.14
CA THR A 150 -3.13 6.36 -5.93
C THR A 150 -1.65 6.67 -5.77
N THR A 151 -1.36 7.91 -5.39
CA THR A 151 -0.02 8.35 -5.03
C THR A 151 -0.09 9.06 -3.70
N SER A 152 0.76 8.65 -2.76
CA SER A 152 0.87 9.27 -1.45
C SER A 152 2.34 9.55 -1.15
N THR A 153 2.63 10.76 -0.69
CA THR A 153 3.95 11.14 -0.21
C THR A 153 3.82 11.76 1.17
N TRP A 154 4.73 11.45 2.06
CA TRP A 154 4.73 12.07 3.38
C TRP A 154 6.15 12.18 3.94
N ALA A 155 6.32 13.21 4.76
CA ALA A 155 7.48 13.41 5.60
C ALA A 155 7.06 13.30 7.06
N ARG A 156 7.85 12.64 7.87
CA ARG A 156 7.63 12.47 9.30
C ARG A 156 8.89 12.92 10.05
N TRP A 157 8.73 13.81 10.99
CA TRP A 157 9.76 14.21 11.93
C TRP A 157 9.39 13.80 13.33
N ARG A 158 10.20 12.92 13.93
CA ARG A 158 10.06 12.48 15.32
C ARG A 158 11.18 13.09 16.16
N VAL A 159 10.80 13.58 17.32
CA VAL A 159 11.71 14.15 18.30
C VAL A 159 11.56 13.41 19.63
N ARG A 160 12.68 13.05 20.22
CA ARG A 160 12.74 12.48 21.57
C ARG A 160 13.82 13.23 22.35
N GLU A 161 13.39 14.14 23.22
CA GLU A 161 14.29 14.95 24.02
C GLU A 161 14.72 14.24 25.32
N ARG A 162 15.91 14.61 25.83
CA ARG A 162 16.43 14.07 27.09
C ARG A 162 15.56 14.41 28.29
N ALA A 163 14.78 15.48 28.22
CA ALA A 163 13.82 15.90 29.25
C ALA A 163 12.55 15.03 29.32
N GLY A 164 12.46 13.98 28.48
CA GLY A 164 11.38 12.99 28.53
C GLY A 164 10.16 13.35 27.68
N TRP A 165 10.12 14.50 26.99
CA TRP A 165 9.05 14.78 26.04
C TRP A 165 9.36 14.19 24.64
N THR A 166 8.32 13.77 23.96
CA THR A 166 8.37 13.28 22.59
C THR A 166 7.41 14.08 21.73
N GLY A 167 7.79 14.30 20.47
CA GLY A 167 6.96 14.98 19.50
C GLY A 167 7.01 14.29 18.15
N GLU A 168 5.91 14.35 17.40
CA GLU A 168 5.83 13.89 16.03
C GLU A 168 5.13 14.94 15.18
N THR A 169 5.70 15.23 14.02
CA THR A 169 5.10 16.07 12.99
C THR A 169 5.04 15.28 11.68
N VAL A 170 3.89 15.29 11.04
CA VAL A 170 3.68 14.63 9.75
C VAL A 170 3.11 15.64 8.77
N ALA A 171 3.76 15.75 7.60
CA ALA A 171 3.23 16.45 6.44
C ALA A 171 2.97 15.41 5.35
N ALA A 172 1.75 15.36 4.80
CA ALA A 172 1.36 14.35 3.84
C ALA A 172 0.57 14.98 2.68
N TRP A 173 0.76 14.41 1.51
CA TRP A 173 -0.02 14.70 0.31
C TRP A 173 -0.42 13.38 -0.35
N SER A 174 -1.66 13.32 -0.83
CA SER A 174 -2.17 12.16 -1.54
C SER A 174 -3.06 12.58 -2.70
N ALA A 175 -2.97 11.84 -3.81
CA ALA A 175 -3.84 11.97 -4.96
C ALA A 175 -4.40 10.60 -5.34
N LEU A 176 -5.68 10.58 -5.67
CA LEU A 176 -6.39 9.41 -6.17
C LEU A 176 -7.00 9.76 -7.52
N SER A 177 -6.77 8.92 -8.51
CA SER A 177 -7.44 8.95 -9.81
C SER A 177 -8.24 7.66 -9.97
N TRP A 178 -9.45 7.81 -10.45
CA TRP A 178 -10.34 6.69 -10.71
C TRP A 178 -11.00 6.85 -12.08
N ASN A 179 -10.97 5.78 -12.85
CA ASN A 179 -11.62 5.71 -14.15
C ASN A 179 -12.44 4.42 -14.28
N ARG A 180 -13.69 4.56 -14.67
CA ARG A 180 -14.57 3.43 -14.93
C ARG A 180 -15.32 3.66 -16.23
N THR A 181 -15.20 2.70 -17.15
CA THR A 181 -15.86 2.72 -18.46
C THR A 181 -16.61 1.42 -18.68
N GLY A 182 -17.77 1.52 -19.34
CA GLY A 182 -18.62 0.38 -19.64
C GLY A 182 -19.93 0.40 -18.85
N SER A 183 -20.88 -0.43 -19.28
CA SER A 183 -22.17 -0.62 -18.64
C SER A 183 -22.35 -2.12 -18.37
N GLY A 184 -22.15 -2.53 -17.14
CA GLY A 184 -22.34 -3.91 -16.72
C GLY A 184 -22.62 -3.99 -15.23
N ARG A 185 -23.55 -4.83 -14.83
CA ARG A 185 -23.68 -5.33 -13.47
C ARG A 185 -22.77 -6.55 -13.37
N LEU A 186 -21.89 -6.60 -12.39
CA LEU A 186 -21.22 -7.82 -12.00
C LEU A 186 -22.25 -8.70 -11.28
N ASP A 187 -23.09 -9.39 -12.06
CA ASP A 187 -24.07 -10.33 -11.52
C ASP A 187 -23.33 -11.49 -10.90
N GLY A 188 -23.44 -11.65 -9.59
CA GLY A 188 -22.78 -12.71 -8.81
C GLY A 188 -21.76 -12.23 -7.79
N PHE A 189 -21.35 -10.96 -7.80
CA PHE A 189 -20.60 -10.36 -6.71
C PHE A 189 -21.51 -9.40 -5.94
N PRO A 190 -21.78 -9.63 -4.65
CA PRO A 190 -22.62 -8.76 -3.84
C PRO A 190 -21.85 -7.48 -3.44
N PHE A 191 -21.60 -6.61 -4.40
CA PHE A 191 -21.05 -5.29 -4.09
C PHE A 191 -22.15 -4.24 -4.21
N ARG A 192 -22.50 -3.68 -3.08
CA ARG A 192 -23.31 -2.48 -2.95
C ARG A 192 -22.43 -1.26 -2.78
#